data_19b96e7c6a4ddcd88f43f5f3331abb6b
#
_entry.id   19b96e7c6a4ddcd88f43f5f3331abb6b
#
_cell.length_a   1.000
_cell.length_b   1.000
_cell.length_c   1.000
_cell.angle_alpha   90.00
_cell.angle_beta   90.00
_cell.angle_gamma   90.00
#
_symmetry.space_group_name_H-M   'P 1'
#
loop_
_entity.id
_entity.type
_entity.pdbx_description
1 polymer ?
#
loop_
_entity_poly.entity_id
_entity_poly.type
_entity_poly.pdbx_seq_one_letter_code
_entity_poly.pdbx_strand_id
1 'polypeptide(L)'
;MPVTVLPATTLLDAIRAIVGDRGLLIEASDTAPYSEDWRRLYQGRTSAVVRPGTTEELAAVVRLCAASGTPIVPQGGNTSMVGGAVPNEDGSELILSTVRLNRIRDLDPADMTLTIEAGVEQGCLLPLSISSEGTAQIGGVLAVNAGGNNTVRYGNARDLVLGLEVVLPDGAVWNGLRRLRKDNTGYCLRQLFVGSEGTLGIITAAVLKLVPRPRESAVALCGVETPEAALSLFSRFQAHDAASISAFELMSGLGMSFVLKHIPGAVLPLAEAAPFYVLVELASPRPDAGLRGMLESVLEQALGDGIVQDAAIAESEAQRAAIWKLREEHSEAQKREGASVKNDVSVPVSKVPAFIRKATAACEALLPGVRVVPFGHMGDGNIHFNLEQPVGSDAAWFLAQDHAIMDAVNEIVREYDGSFSAEHGIGKLKPYMMPDWRGGAELALMQRIKAAIDPLGIMNPGKVLPQ
;
A
#
# COMPACT_ATOMS: atom_id res chain seq x y z
N MET A 1 -28.63 -21.64 -16.38
CA MET A 1 -30.02 -21.35 -16.02
C MET A 1 -30.25 -19.86 -16.19
N PRO A 2 -31.40 -19.35 -16.63
CA PRO A 2 -31.62 -17.93 -16.74
C PRO A 2 -31.54 -17.31 -15.34
N VAL A 3 -30.74 -16.25 -15.19
CA VAL A 3 -30.62 -15.45 -13.95
C VAL A 3 -31.97 -14.75 -13.75
N THR A 4 -32.68 -15.10 -12.70
CA THR A 4 -33.92 -14.39 -12.31
C THR A 4 -33.50 -13.11 -11.62
N VAL A 5 -33.51 -11.99 -12.33
CA VAL A 5 -33.23 -10.67 -11.74
C VAL A 5 -34.34 -10.36 -10.73
N LEU A 6 -34.00 -10.42 -9.45
CA LEU A 6 -34.89 -9.96 -8.38
C LEU A 6 -34.99 -8.44 -8.44
N PRO A 7 -36.19 -7.84 -8.23
CA PRO A 7 -36.29 -6.39 -8.08
C PRO A 7 -35.39 -5.88 -6.95
N ALA A 8 -34.77 -4.71 -7.11
CA ALA A 8 -33.82 -4.14 -6.14
C ALA A 8 -34.37 -4.06 -4.70
N THR A 9 -35.64 -3.72 -4.54
CA THR A 9 -36.36 -3.71 -3.24
C THR A 9 -36.40 -5.08 -2.57
N THR A 10 -36.60 -6.14 -3.33
CA THR A 10 -36.59 -7.51 -2.78
C THR A 10 -35.19 -8.01 -2.44
N LEU A 11 -34.15 -7.57 -3.14
CA LEU A 11 -32.77 -7.90 -2.81
C LEU A 11 -32.34 -7.25 -1.50
N LEU A 12 -32.61 -5.95 -1.31
CA LEU A 12 -32.26 -5.24 -0.07
C LEU A 12 -33.03 -5.77 1.14
N ASP A 13 -34.30 -6.17 0.97
CA ASP A 13 -35.07 -6.79 2.05
C ASP A 13 -34.52 -8.17 2.45
N ALA A 14 -34.08 -8.97 1.47
CA ALA A 14 -33.42 -10.25 1.73
C ALA A 14 -32.06 -10.05 2.42
N ILE A 15 -31.28 -9.04 2.00
CA ILE A 15 -30.02 -8.67 2.65
C ILE A 15 -30.28 -8.22 4.09
N ARG A 16 -31.28 -7.36 4.32
CA ARG A 16 -31.67 -6.90 5.65
C ARG A 16 -32.05 -8.06 6.60
N ALA A 17 -32.73 -9.06 6.08
CA ALA A 17 -33.04 -10.25 6.85
C ALA A 17 -31.80 -11.05 7.32
N ILE A 18 -30.67 -10.94 6.58
CA ILE A 18 -29.41 -11.59 6.94
C ILE A 18 -28.61 -10.74 7.94
N VAL A 19 -28.35 -9.46 7.62
CA VAL A 19 -27.40 -8.62 8.36
C VAL A 19 -28.06 -7.72 9.42
N GLY A 20 -29.39 -7.67 9.44
CA GLY A 20 -30.19 -6.78 10.30
C GLY A 20 -30.05 -5.30 9.91
N ASP A 21 -30.84 -4.44 10.59
CA ASP A 21 -30.85 -2.99 10.32
C ASP A 21 -29.46 -2.33 10.55
N ARG A 22 -28.72 -2.80 11.55
CA ARG A 22 -27.37 -2.29 11.84
C ARG A 22 -26.36 -2.65 10.76
N GLY A 23 -26.64 -3.70 9.99
CA GLY A 23 -25.75 -4.22 8.94
C GLY A 23 -26.05 -3.64 7.55
N LEU A 24 -27.13 -2.88 7.36
CA LEU A 24 -27.55 -2.35 6.07
C LEU A 24 -27.74 -0.83 6.15
N LEU A 25 -26.93 -0.07 5.43
CA LEU A 25 -27.05 1.38 5.27
C LEU A 25 -27.63 1.68 3.89
N ILE A 26 -28.72 2.44 3.83
CA ILE A 26 -29.40 2.82 2.58
C ILE A 26 -29.59 4.33 2.43
N GLU A 27 -29.51 5.06 3.54
CA GLU A 27 -29.65 6.51 3.50
C GLU A 27 -28.43 7.16 2.84
N ALA A 28 -28.66 8.17 2.01
CA ALA A 28 -27.60 8.85 1.25
C ALA A 28 -26.51 9.43 2.18
N SER A 29 -26.88 9.98 3.34
CA SER A 29 -25.93 10.49 4.34
C SER A 29 -25.00 9.40 4.90
N ASP A 30 -25.53 8.18 5.04
CA ASP A 30 -24.80 7.06 5.63
C ASP A 30 -23.89 6.36 4.59
N THR A 31 -24.28 6.37 3.31
CA THR A 31 -23.54 5.73 2.22
C THR A 31 -22.47 6.64 1.62
N ALA A 32 -22.61 7.96 1.72
CA ALA A 32 -21.69 8.94 1.13
C ALA A 32 -20.22 8.73 1.56
N PRO A 33 -19.88 8.49 2.84
CA PRO A 33 -18.49 8.28 3.26
C PRO A 33 -17.80 7.05 2.64
N TYR A 34 -18.60 6.07 2.20
CA TYR A 34 -18.12 4.86 1.54
C TYR A 34 -17.94 5.01 0.03
N SER A 35 -18.53 6.05 -0.55
CA SER A 35 -18.61 6.24 -2.00
C SER A 35 -17.55 7.19 -2.57
N GLU A 36 -16.73 7.81 -1.73
CA GLU A 36 -15.64 8.70 -2.11
C GLU A 36 -14.29 8.08 -1.72
N ASP A 37 -13.26 8.17 -2.58
CA ASP A 37 -11.91 7.70 -2.25
C ASP A 37 -11.18 8.71 -1.35
N TRP A 38 -10.14 8.24 -0.67
CA TRP A 38 -9.32 9.06 0.23
C TRP A 38 -8.68 10.28 -0.44
N ARG A 39 -8.36 10.17 -1.73
CA ARG A 39 -7.78 11.27 -2.53
C ARG A 39 -8.81 12.22 -3.09
N ARG A 40 -10.12 11.89 -3.00
CA ARG A 40 -11.25 12.60 -3.62
C ARG A 40 -11.15 12.71 -5.16
N LEU A 41 -10.52 11.72 -5.78
CA LEU A 41 -10.43 11.63 -7.24
C LEU A 41 -11.61 10.87 -7.84
N TYR A 42 -12.19 9.96 -7.05
CA TYR A 42 -13.30 9.11 -7.47
C TYR A 42 -14.46 9.26 -6.51
N GLN A 43 -15.61 9.57 -7.06
CA GLN A 43 -16.88 9.57 -6.35
C GLN A 43 -17.85 8.66 -7.11
N GLY A 44 -18.23 7.55 -6.49
CA GLY A 44 -19.19 6.63 -7.08
C GLY A 44 -20.56 6.75 -6.47
N ARG A 45 -21.44 5.79 -6.83
CA ARG A 45 -22.79 5.68 -6.29
C ARG A 45 -23.05 4.23 -5.89
N THR A 46 -23.79 4.03 -4.83
CA THR A 46 -24.27 2.71 -4.39
C THR A 46 -25.70 2.82 -3.88
N SER A 47 -26.48 1.78 -4.08
CA SER A 47 -27.84 1.70 -3.50
C SER A 47 -27.81 1.29 -2.02
N ALA A 48 -26.72 0.66 -1.55
CA ALA A 48 -26.57 0.32 -0.14
C ALA A 48 -25.10 -0.01 0.21
N VAL A 49 -24.76 0.17 1.49
CA VAL A 49 -23.56 -0.38 2.12
C VAL A 49 -23.98 -1.51 3.04
N VAL A 50 -23.49 -2.70 2.75
CA VAL A 50 -23.76 -3.91 3.54
C VAL A 50 -22.55 -4.20 4.43
N ARG A 51 -22.79 -4.38 5.73
CA ARG A 51 -21.78 -4.59 6.77
C ARG A 51 -22.05 -5.89 7.53
N PRO A 52 -21.69 -7.06 6.97
CA PRO A 52 -21.87 -8.35 7.65
C PRO A 52 -21.05 -8.43 8.94
N GLY A 53 -21.59 -9.08 9.96
CA GLY A 53 -20.90 -9.30 11.24
C GLY A 53 -20.20 -10.65 11.35
N THR A 54 -20.44 -11.56 10.38
CA THR A 54 -19.80 -12.88 10.31
C THR A 54 -19.48 -13.27 8.87
N THR A 55 -18.59 -14.24 8.69
CA THR A 55 -18.27 -14.81 7.37
C THR A 55 -19.51 -15.46 6.73
N GLU A 56 -20.38 -16.07 7.52
CA GLU A 56 -21.61 -16.73 7.06
C GLU A 56 -22.62 -15.69 6.53
N GLU A 57 -22.80 -14.56 7.24
CA GLU A 57 -23.61 -13.45 6.75
C GLU A 57 -23.05 -12.89 5.44
N LEU A 58 -21.74 -12.67 5.36
CA LEU A 58 -21.08 -12.20 4.15
C LEU A 58 -21.29 -13.18 2.98
N ALA A 59 -21.09 -14.46 3.21
CA ALA A 59 -21.31 -15.50 2.21
C ALA A 59 -22.77 -15.57 1.74
N ALA A 60 -23.73 -15.38 2.65
CA ALA A 60 -25.15 -15.36 2.30
C ALA A 60 -25.50 -14.13 1.44
N VAL A 61 -24.95 -12.96 1.75
CA VAL A 61 -25.13 -11.74 0.93
C VAL A 61 -24.53 -11.95 -0.45
N VAL A 62 -23.32 -12.50 -0.56
CA VAL A 62 -22.68 -12.78 -1.85
C VAL A 62 -23.51 -13.73 -2.70
N ARG A 63 -24.11 -14.79 -2.10
CA ARG A 63 -25.03 -15.68 -2.84
C ARG A 63 -26.25 -14.94 -3.39
N LEU A 64 -26.84 -14.01 -2.65
CA LEU A 64 -27.95 -13.19 -3.13
C LEU A 64 -27.52 -12.30 -4.32
N CYS A 65 -26.36 -11.67 -4.20
CA CYS A 65 -25.80 -10.84 -5.28
C CYS A 65 -25.49 -11.67 -6.51
N ALA A 66 -24.90 -12.88 -6.37
CA ALA A 66 -24.66 -13.79 -7.47
C ALA A 66 -25.96 -14.23 -8.16
N ALA A 67 -27.00 -14.55 -7.38
CA ALA A 67 -28.30 -14.93 -7.92
C ALA A 67 -29.02 -13.80 -8.67
N SER A 68 -28.81 -12.54 -8.25
CA SER A 68 -29.40 -11.36 -8.91
C SER A 68 -28.50 -10.74 -9.99
N GLY A 69 -27.24 -11.18 -10.12
CA GLY A 69 -26.26 -10.56 -10.99
C GLY A 69 -25.81 -9.17 -10.50
N THR A 70 -25.97 -8.85 -9.21
CA THR A 70 -25.63 -7.55 -8.62
C THR A 70 -24.13 -7.49 -8.32
N PRO A 71 -23.38 -6.53 -8.89
CA PRO A 71 -21.96 -6.40 -8.64
C PRO A 71 -21.67 -5.93 -7.20
N ILE A 72 -20.49 -6.32 -6.70
CA ILE A 72 -20.04 -6.05 -5.32
C ILE A 72 -18.70 -5.31 -5.36
N VAL A 73 -18.59 -4.25 -4.58
CA VAL A 73 -17.32 -3.60 -4.25
C VAL A 73 -16.94 -3.95 -2.83
N PRO A 74 -15.95 -4.82 -2.61
CA PRO A 74 -15.43 -5.09 -1.28
C PRO A 74 -14.68 -3.86 -0.75
N GLN A 75 -14.97 -3.47 0.50
CA GLN A 75 -14.36 -2.31 1.11
C GLN A 75 -13.90 -2.61 2.55
N GLY A 76 -12.61 -2.33 2.83
CA GLY A 76 -12.07 -2.26 4.18
C GLY A 76 -12.12 -0.84 4.74
N GLY A 77 -10.96 -0.29 5.15
CA GLY A 77 -10.82 1.07 5.70
C GLY A 77 -10.94 2.20 4.68
N ASN A 78 -11.21 1.91 3.42
CA ASN A 78 -11.31 2.88 2.30
C ASN A 78 -10.08 3.79 2.13
N THR A 79 -8.90 3.24 2.35
CA THR A 79 -7.60 3.95 2.29
C THR A 79 -6.88 3.78 0.94
N SER A 80 -7.53 3.20 -0.07
CA SER A 80 -6.93 2.96 -1.39
C SER A 80 -6.51 4.27 -2.07
N MET A 81 -5.31 4.27 -2.65
CA MET A 81 -4.76 5.40 -3.40
C MET A 81 -5.17 5.41 -4.88
N VAL A 82 -5.81 4.35 -5.35
CA VAL A 82 -6.13 4.10 -6.78
C VAL A 82 -7.63 3.86 -7.03
N GLY A 83 -8.49 4.20 -6.06
CA GLY A 83 -9.95 4.05 -6.17
C GLY A 83 -10.42 2.59 -6.19
N GLY A 84 -9.63 1.64 -5.70
CA GLY A 84 -9.92 0.20 -5.74
C GLY A 84 -11.14 -0.23 -4.91
N ALA A 85 -11.53 0.56 -3.91
CA ALA A 85 -12.66 0.28 -3.01
C ALA A 85 -13.87 1.20 -3.25
N VAL A 86 -13.90 1.98 -4.34
CA VAL A 86 -14.99 2.93 -4.65
C VAL A 86 -15.87 2.36 -5.76
N PRO A 87 -17.22 2.43 -5.64
CA PRO A 87 -18.13 1.96 -6.67
C PRO A 87 -18.09 2.82 -7.94
N ASN A 88 -18.70 2.34 -9.00
CA ASN A 88 -18.90 3.11 -10.23
C ASN A 88 -19.99 4.18 -10.04
N GLU A 89 -20.10 5.10 -11.00
CA GLU A 89 -21.04 6.23 -10.91
C GLU A 89 -22.48 5.85 -11.27
N ASP A 90 -22.68 4.69 -11.90
CA ASP A 90 -23.99 4.22 -12.35
C ASP A 90 -24.92 3.71 -11.23
N GLY A 91 -24.37 3.46 -10.04
CA GLY A 91 -25.13 2.99 -8.87
C GLY A 91 -25.55 1.53 -8.93
N SER A 92 -25.00 0.74 -9.86
CA SER A 92 -25.32 -0.69 -10.01
C SER A 92 -24.72 -1.59 -8.94
N GLU A 93 -23.65 -1.13 -8.29
CA GLU A 93 -22.83 -1.89 -7.37
C GLU A 93 -23.28 -1.71 -5.91
N LEU A 94 -23.23 -2.78 -5.13
CA LEU A 94 -23.33 -2.73 -3.67
C LEU A 94 -21.93 -2.66 -3.06
N ILE A 95 -21.76 -1.82 -2.03
CA ILE A 95 -20.53 -1.84 -1.22
C ILE A 95 -20.69 -2.90 -0.13
N LEU A 96 -19.75 -3.82 -0.01
CA LEU A 96 -19.69 -4.82 1.03
C LEU A 96 -18.49 -4.55 1.93
N SER A 97 -18.79 -3.94 3.10
CA SER A 97 -17.77 -3.50 4.05
C SER A 97 -17.45 -4.56 5.08
N THR A 98 -16.16 -4.81 5.31
CA THR A 98 -15.64 -5.79 6.28
C THR A 98 -15.52 -5.23 7.71
N VAL A 99 -15.90 -3.97 7.94
CA VAL A 99 -15.68 -3.25 9.21
C VAL A 99 -16.18 -3.98 10.48
N ARG A 100 -17.20 -4.83 10.37
CA ARG A 100 -17.73 -5.61 11.49
C ARG A 100 -17.09 -6.98 11.68
N LEU A 101 -16.23 -7.42 10.75
CA LEU A 101 -15.41 -8.62 10.88
C LEU A 101 -14.12 -8.24 11.62
N ASN A 102 -14.19 -7.93 12.91
CA ASN A 102 -13.12 -7.26 13.64
C ASN A 102 -12.64 -8.02 14.89
N ARG A 103 -12.75 -9.34 14.88
CA ARG A 103 -12.31 -10.18 16.01
C ARG A 103 -10.92 -10.73 15.79
N ILE A 104 -10.13 -10.80 16.87
CA ILE A 104 -8.99 -11.69 16.98
C ILE A 104 -9.56 -13.06 17.32
N ARG A 105 -9.40 -14.04 16.39
CA ARG A 105 -9.96 -15.39 16.57
C ARG A 105 -9.06 -16.28 17.39
N ASP A 106 -7.73 -16.12 17.25
CA ASP A 106 -6.76 -16.94 17.97
C ASP A 106 -5.36 -16.32 17.94
N LEU A 107 -4.61 -16.54 19.01
CA LEU A 107 -3.21 -16.14 19.15
C LEU A 107 -2.41 -17.32 19.69
N ASP A 108 -1.43 -17.77 18.93
CA ASP A 108 -0.52 -18.85 19.33
C ASP A 108 0.92 -18.33 19.44
N PRO A 109 1.39 -18.04 20.67
CA PRO A 109 2.75 -17.56 20.88
C PRO A 109 3.83 -18.61 20.59
N ALA A 110 3.53 -19.90 20.68
CA ALA A 110 4.51 -20.97 20.42
C ALA A 110 4.77 -21.11 18.92
N ASP A 111 3.72 -21.04 18.11
CA ASP A 111 3.82 -21.03 16.64
C ASP A 111 4.15 -19.64 16.09
N MET A 112 4.13 -18.60 16.91
CA MET A 112 4.25 -17.20 16.47
C MET A 112 3.25 -16.90 15.35
N THR A 113 1.97 -17.16 15.62
CA THR A 113 0.87 -16.95 14.67
C THR A 113 -0.31 -16.22 15.31
N LEU A 114 -1.02 -15.45 14.49
CA LEU A 114 -2.23 -14.72 14.86
C LEU A 114 -3.29 -15.00 13.80
N THR A 115 -4.48 -15.44 14.24
CA THR A 115 -5.66 -15.57 13.36
C THR A 115 -6.62 -14.41 13.64
N ILE A 116 -6.85 -13.57 12.63
CA ILE A 116 -7.68 -12.36 12.75
C ILE A 116 -8.66 -12.21 11.60
N GLU A 117 -9.75 -11.49 11.85
CA GLU A 117 -10.73 -11.12 10.84
C GLU A 117 -10.27 -9.90 10.01
N ALA A 118 -10.84 -9.77 8.82
CA ALA A 118 -10.42 -8.82 7.79
C ALA A 118 -10.63 -7.34 8.17
N GLY A 119 -11.61 -7.05 9.03
CA GLY A 119 -11.92 -5.70 9.48
C GLY A 119 -11.14 -5.23 10.71
N VAL A 120 -10.18 -6.03 11.20
CA VAL A 120 -9.28 -5.60 12.29
C VAL A 120 -8.36 -4.50 11.75
N GLU A 121 -8.26 -3.40 12.47
CA GLU A 121 -7.32 -2.32 12.16
C GLU A 121 -5.88 -2.77 12.37
N GLN A 122 -5.00 -2.34 11.48
CA GLN A 122 -3.63 -2.84 11.45
C GLN A 122 -2.80 -2.43 12.68
N GLY A 123 -3.01 -1.27 13.22
CA GLY A 123 -2.29 -0.47 14.26
C GLY A 123 -1.21 -1.09 15.14
N CYS A 124 -1.10 -2.41 15.33
CA CYS A 124 -0.11 -3.05 16.21
C CYS A 124 0.24 -4.51 15.90
N LEU A 125 -0.32 -5.10 14.85
CA LEU A 125 -0.33 -6.58 14.71
C LEU A 125 0.61 -7.10 13.61
N LEU A 126 0.94 -6.28 12.61
CA LEU A 126 1.85 -6.64 11.54
C LEU A 126 3.12 -5.80 11.63
N PRO A 127 4.28 -6.37 11.31
CA PRO A 127 5.52 -5.59 11.20
C PRO A 127 5.57 -4.75 9.91
N LEU A 128 4.43 -4.44 9.33
CA LEU A 128 4.26 -3.47 8.24
C LEU A 128 3.87 -2.14 8.87
N SER A 129 4.67 -1.11 8.69
CA SER A 129 4.32 0.27 9.03
C SER A 129 3.93 0.96 7.73
N ILE A 130 2.65 1.30 7.59
CA ILE A 130 2.09 2.00 6.43
C ILE A 130 1.50 3.35 6.85
N SER A 131 1.47 4.31 5.95
CA SER A 131 0.98 5.67 6.24
C SER A 131 -0.50 5.74 6.67
N SER A 132 -1.30 4.73 6.33
CA SER A 132 -2.71 4.59 6.74
C SER A 132 -2.91 3.71 7.98
N GLU A 133 -1.85 3.42 8.73
CA GLU A 133 -1.90 2.69 10.01
C GLU A 133 -2.92 3.35 10.95
N GLY A 134 -3.78 2.56 11.55
CA GLY A 134 -4.88 3.06 12.38
C GLY A 134 -6.24 3.18 11.67
N THR A 135 -6.30 3.15 10.34
CA THR A 135 -7.56 3.12 9.57
C THR A 135 -7.61 2.01 8.53
N ALA A 136 -6.44 1.56 8.05
CA ALA A 136 -6.35 0.43 7.13
C ALA A 136 -6.75 -0.87 7.82
N GLN A 137 -7.59 -1.65 7.17
CA GLN A 137 -8.04 -2.94 7.65
C GLN A 137 -7.24 -4.07 7.01
N ILE A 138 -6.99 -5.13 7.77
CA ILE A 138 -6.16 -6.28 7.36
C ILE A 138 -6.63 -6.87 6.03
N GLY A 139 -7.94 -7.01 5.80
CA GLY A 139 -8.46 -7.53 4.53
C GLY A 139 -8.04 -6.67 3.34
N GLY A 140 -8.07 -5.35 3.48
CA GLY A 140 -7.62 -4.40 2.45
C GLY A 140 -6.10 -4.46 2.24
N VAL A 141 -5.32 -4.47 3.33
CA VAL A 141 -3.85 -4.59 3.32
C VAL A 141 -3.40 -5.86 2.57
N LEU A 142 -4.07 -6.98 2.81
CA LEU A 142 -3.80 -8.24 2.13
C LEU A 142 -4.29 -8.21 0.67
N ALA A 143 -5.47 -7.63 0.42
CA ALA A 143 -6.04 -7.57 -0.92
C ALA A 143 -5.19 -6.75 -1.90
N VAL A 144 -4.48 -5.71 -1.44
CA VAL A 144 -3.53 -4.94 -2.28
C VAL A 144 -2.09 -5.46 -2.18
N ASN A 145 -1.81 -6.42 -1.29
CA ASN A 145 -0.44 -6.86 -0.97
C ASN A 145 0.43 -5.69 -0.51
N ALA A 146 -0.04 -4.92 0.46
CA ALA A 146 0.62 -3.70 0.91
C ALA A 146 2.09 -3.94 1.33
N GLY A 147 2.95 -3.02 0.97
CA GLY A 147 4.29 -2.83 1.51
C GLY A 147 4.27 -1.83 2.67
N GLY A 148 5.43 -1.33 3.06
CA GLY A 148 5.59 -0.30 4.09
C GLY A 148 7.04 -0.16 4.53
N ASN A 149 7.28 0.70 5.53
CA ASN A 149 8.63 1.06 5.98
C ASN A 149 9.53 -0.13 6.35
N ASN A 150 8.94 -1.23 6.82
CA ASN A 150 9.68 -2.41 7.28
C ASN A 150 9.79 -3.54 6.22
N THR A 151 9.37 -3.28 4.99
CA THR A 151 9.36 -4.29 3.90
C THR A 151 10.75 -4.85 3.63
N VAL A 152 11.79 -4.02 3.72
CA VAL A 152 13.18 -4.44 3.52
C VAL A 152 13.57 -5.60 4.44
N ARG A 153 12.98 -5.69 5.63
CA ARG A 153 13.28 -6.73 6.63
C ARG A 153 12.29 -7.88 6.64
N TYR A 154 11.00 -7.57 6.58
CA TYR A 154 9.94 -8.55 6.84
C TYR A 154 9.17 -8.96 5.59
N GLY A 155 9.47 -8.35 4.45
CA GLY A 155 8.69 -8.50 3.23
C GLY A 155 7.39 -7.71 3.28
N ASN A 156 6.58 -7.84 2.24
CA ASN A 156 5.26 -7.22 2.16
C ASN A 156 4.18 -8.14 2.79
N ALA A 157 2.91 -7.72 2.71
CA ALA A 157 1.79 -8.44 3.30
C ALA A 157 1.73 -9.93 2.87
N ARG A 158 2.09 -10.26 1.63
CA ARG A 158 2.16 -11.62 1.07
C ARG A 158 3.09 -12.53 1.85
N ASP A 159 4.22 -12.01 2.30
CA ASP A 159 5.24 -12.78 3.00
C ASP A 159 4.84 -13.11 4.43
N LEU A 160 3.93 -12.33 4.99
CA LEU A 160 3.45 -12.46 6.36
C LEU A 160 2.25 -13.39 6.50
N VAL A 161 1.57 -13.76 5.39
CA VAL A 161 0.37 -14.60 5.42
C VAL A 161 0.72 -16.08 5.37
N LEU A 162 0.17 -16.87 6.31
CA LEU A 162 0.21 -18.34 6.29
C LEU A 162 -1.06 -18.96 5.75
N GLY A 163 -2.23 -18.36 6.02
CA GLY A 163 -3.53 -18.88 5.61
C GLY A 163 -4.55 -17.78 5.42
N LEU A 164 -5.58 -18.06 4.63
CA LEU A 164 -6.69 -17.16 4.38
C LEU A 164 -8.03 -17.88 4.50
N GLU A 165 -9.06 -17.15 4.90
CA GLU A 165 -10.47 -17.47 4.68
C GLU A 165 -11.02 -16.49 3.66
N VAL A 166 -11.68 -16.99 2.63
CA VAL A 166 -12.17 -16.19 1.51
C VAL A 166 -13.58 -16.62 1.13
N VAL A 167 -14.47 -15.66 0.95
CA VAL A 167 -15.77 -15.88 0.31
C VAL A 167 -15.59 -15.72 -1.19
N LEU A 168 -15.89 -16.79 -1.93
CA LEU A 168 -15.82 -16.85 -3.39
C LEU A 168 -17.05 -16.20 -4.05
N PRO A 169 -17.02 -15.89 -5.35
CA PRO A 169 -18.10 -15.20 -6.05
C PRO A 169 -19.45 -15.91 -6.04
N ASP A 170 -19.48 -17.22 -5.87
CA ASP A 170 -20.69 -18.03 -5.70
C ASP A 170 -21.19 -18.10 -4.24
N GLY A 171 -20.50 -17.43 -3.31
CA GLY A 171 -20.76 -17.45 -1.89
C GLY A 171 -20.27 -18.71 -1.18
N ALA A 172 -19.46 -19.57 -1.82
CA ALA A 172 -18.76 -20.62 -1.12
C ALA A 172 -17.66 -20.03 -0.22
N VAL A 173 -17.45 -20.63 0.94
CA VAL A 173 -16.37 -20.22 1.88
C VAL A 173 -15.20 -21.16 1.71
N TRP A 174 -14.08 -20.65 1.19
CA TRP A 174 -12.83 -21.37 1.21
C TRP A 174 -12.12 -21.08 2.55
N ASN A 175 -12.08 -22.09 3.43
CA ASN A 175 -11.34 -22.02 4.67
C ASN A 175 -9.94 -22.63 4.49
N GLY A 176 -8.97 -21.76 4.27
CA GLY A 176 -7.55 -22.06 4.19
C GLY A 176 -6.75 -21.52 5.37
N LEU A 177 -7.35 -21.36 6.54
CA LEU A 177 -6.72 -20.86 7.77
C LEU A 177 -5.74 -21.87 8.38
N ARG A 178 -4.71 -22.24 7.61
CA ARG A 178 -3.65 -23.15 8.06
C ARG A 178 -2.49 -22.36 8.62
N ARG A 179 -1.92 -22.82 9.75
CA ARG A 179 -0.76 -22.21 10.43
C ARG A 179 0.57 -22.77 9.94
N LEU A 180 0.52 -23.70 9.00
CA LEU A 180 1.69 -24.44 8.56
C LEU A 180 2.66 -23.56 7.78
N ARG A 181 3.93 -23.58 8.16
CA ARG A 181 5.03 -22.96 7.40
C ARG A 181 5.41 -23.79 6.16
N LYS A 182 5.15 -25.10 6.18
CA LYS A 182 5.37 -26.02 5.06
C LYS A 182 4.06 -26.74 4.76
N ASP A 183 3.51 -26.50 3.58
CA ASP A 183 2.30 -27.16 3.07
C ASP A 183 2.38 -27.25 1.54
N ASN A 184 2.81 -28.41 1.04
CA ASN A 184 2.90 -28.71 -0.38
C ASN A 184 1.70 -29.56 -0.86
N THR A 185 0.54 -29.46 -0.22
CA THR A 185 -0.67 -30.22 -0.52
C THR A 185 -1.47 -29.53 -1.66
N GLY A 186 -0.86 -29.41 -2.83
CA GLY A 186 -1.48 -28.79 -4.01
C GLY A 186 -1.06 -27.32 -4.24
N TYR A 187 -1.85 -26.60 -5.02
CA TYR A 187 -1.59 -25.20 -5.34
C TYR A 187 -1.72 -24.30 -4.11
N CYS A 188 -0.85 -23.29 -4.02
CA CYS A 188 -0.89 -22.28 -2.96
C CYS A 188 -2.00 -21.24 -3.24
N LEU A 189 -3.26 -21.59 -2.97
CA LEU A 189 -4.42 -20.77 -3.35
C LEU A 189 -4.41 -19.39 -2.69
N ARG A 190 -3.87 -19.24 -1.47
CA ARG A 190 -3.80 -17.92 -0.81
C ARG A 190 -3.10 -16.87 -1.67
N GLN A 191 -2.14 -17.29 -2.52
CA GLN A 191 -1.41 -16.37 -3.38
C GLN A 191 -2.23 -15.82 -4.55
N LEU A 192 -3.39 -16.39 -4.85
CA LEU A 192 -4.33 -15.86 -5.83
C LEU A 192 -5.12 -14.67 -5.27
N PHE A 193 -5.38 -14.66 -3.97
CA PHE A 193 -6.23 -13.64 -3.33
C PHE A 193 -5.44 -12.46 -2.76
N VAL A 194 -4.19 -12.69 -2.31
CA VAL A 194 -3.30 -11.60 -1.89
C VAL A 194 -2.86 -10.81 -3.12
N GLY A 195 -3.19 -9.51 -3.15
CA GLY A 195 -2.93 -8.64 -4.30
C GLY A 195 -3.98 -8.72 -5.40
N SER A 196 -5.13 -9.39 -5.16
CA SER A 196 -6.23 -9.46 -6.12
C SER A 196 -7.19 -8.28 -6.07
N GLU A 197 -7.04 -7.38 -5.12
CA GLU A 197 -7.89 -6.19 -4.90
C GLU A 197 -9.40 -6.51 -4.86
N GLY A 198 -9.76 -7.67 -4.30
CA GLY A 198 -11.15 -8.12 -4.19
C GLY A 198 -11.79 -8.57 -5.49
N THR A 199 -11.04 -8.68 -6.58
CA THR A 199 -11.59 -9.09 -7.90
C THR A 199 -11.81 -10.60 -8.03
N LEU A 200 -11.20 -11.41 -7.17
CA LEU A 200 -11.32 -12.88 -7.19
C LEU A 200 -12.15 -13.44 -6.02
N GLY A 201 -12.41 -12.64 -5.00
CA GLY A 201 -13.13 -13.03 -3.80
C GLY A 201 -12.87 -12.06 -2.65
N ILE A 202 -13.55 -12.25 -1.53
CA ILE A 202 -13.50 -11.35 -0.38
C ILE A 202 -12.80 -12.05 0.78
N ILE A 203 -11.64 -11.54 1.18
CA ILE A 203 -10.91 -12.04 2.35
C ILE A 203 -11.72 -11.70 3.60
N THR A 204 -12.02 -12.70 4.44
CA THR A 204 -12.78 -12.53 5.69
C THR A 204 -11.94 -12.76 6.93
N ALA A 205 -10.87 -13.56 6.82
CA ALA A 205 -9.91 -13.76 7.90
C ALA A 205 -8.54 -14.19 7.35
N ALA A 206 -7.49 -14.03 8.17
CA ALA A 206 -6.14 -14.43 7.83
C ALA A 206 -5.41 -15.04 9.03
N VAL A 207 -4.49 -15.94 8.75
CA VAL A 207 -3.42 -16.35 9.68
C VAL A 207 -2.16 -15.61 9.31
N LEU A 208 -1.65 -14.82 10.25
CA LEU A 208 -0.47 -13.98 10.07
C LEU A 208 0.70 -14.53 10.85
N LYS A 209 1.91 -14.40 10.28
CA LYS A 209 3.17 -14.65 11.00
C LYS A 209 3.41 -13.50 11.97
N LEU A 210 3.71 -13.82 13.20
CA LEU A 210 4.26 -12.87 14.15
C LEU A 210 5.79 -12.90 14.09
N VAL A 211 6.37 -11.77 14.44
CA VAL A 211 7.83 -11.63 14.62
C VAL A 211 8.13 -11.18 16.04
N PRO A 212 9.28 -11.57 16.61
CA PRO A 212 9.70 -11.08 17.92
C PRO A 212 9.78 -9.55 17.90
N ARG A 213 9.17 -8.91 18.92
CA ARG A 213 9.27 -7.46 19.06
C ARG A 213 10.74 -7.05 19.19
N PRO A 214 11.20 -6.04 18.44
CA PRO A 214 12.52 -5.45 18.64
C PRO A 214 12.68 -4.98 20.08
N ARG A 215 13.83 -5.31 20.69
CA ARG A 215 14.21 -4.91 22.05
C ARG A 215 15.34 -3.87 22.05
N GLU A 216 16.02 -3.75 20.93
CA GLU A 216 16.99 -2.69 20.64
C GLU A 216 16.71 -2.14 19.26
N SER A 217 16.75 -0.82 19.10
CA SER A 217 16.70 -0.12 17.83
C SER A 217 17.65 1.06 17.85
N ALA A 218 18.20 1.40 16.67
CA ALA A 218 19.03 2.59 16.48
C ALA A 218 18.60 3.27 15.18
N VAL A 219 18.41 4.60 15.22
CA VAL A 219 17.95 5.41 14.10
C VAL A 219 18.91 6.56 13.87
N ALA A 220 19.22 6.82 12.60
CA ALA A 220 19.94 8.01 12.18
C ALA A 220 19.27 8.70 11.00
N LEU A 221 19.45 10.01 10.91
CA LEU A 221 19.23 10.81 9.73
C LEU A 221 20.59 11.25 9.18
N CYS A 222 20.83 11.03 7.88
CA CYS A 222 22.08 11.35 7.21
C CYS A 222 21.81 12.31 6.06
N GLY A 223 22.64 13.33 5.89
CA GLY A 223 22.70 14.16 4.68
C GLY A 223 23.65 13.58 3.66
N VAL A 224 23.21 13.44 2.41
CA VAL A 224 24.02 12.92 1.30
C VAL A 224 23.88 13.80 0.06
N GLU A 225 24.91 13.84 -0.78
CA GLU A 225 24.93 14.72 -1.97
C GLU A 225 24.07 14.14 -3.11
N THR A 226 24.05 12.83 -3.28
CA THR A 226 23.44 12.17 -4.43
C THR A 226 22.72 10.88 -4.02
N PRO A 227 21.76 10.40 -4.82
CA PRO A 227 21.17 9.07 -4.63
C PRO A 227 22.19 7.92 -4.75
N GLU A 228 23.29 8.12 -5.50
CA GLU A 228 24.41 7.17 -5.57
C GLU A 228 25.16 7.06 -4.24
N ALA A 229 25.34 8.17 -3.53
CA ALA A 229 25.89 8.16 -2.17
C ALA A 229 24.97 7.43 -1.20
N ALA A 230 23.64 7.62 -1.29
CA ALA A 230 22.65 6.87 -0.52
C ALA A 230 22.74 5.36 -0.79
N LEU A 231 22.88 4.93 -2.06
CA LEU A 231 23.04 3.51 -2.41
C LEU A 231 24.35 2.94 -1.84
N SER A 232 25.44 3.72 -1.90
CA SER A 232 26.73 3.32 -1.32
C SER A 232 26.64 3.14 0.19
N LEU A 233 25.91 4.02 0.88
CA LEU A 233 25.64 3.91 2.32
C LEU A 233 24.81 2.66 2.63
N PHE A 234 23.75 2.39 1.86
CA PHE A 234 22.95 1.17 2.00
C PHE A 234 23.79 -0.10 1.88
N SER A 235 24.65 -0.16 0.85
CA SER A 235 25.54 -1.29 0.62
C SER A 235 26.50 -1.53 1.79
N ARG A 236 26.95 -0.48 2.48
CA ARG A 236 27.80 -0.62 3.67
C ARG A 236 27.03 -1.24 4.84
N PHE A 237 25.82 -0.78 5.10
CA PHE A 237 24.97 -1.39 6.11
C PHE A 237 24.66 -2.86 5.79
N GLN A 238 24.36 -3.18 4.54
CA GLN A 238 24.14 -4.57 4.10
C GLN A 238 25.38 -5.45 4.30
N ALA A 239 26.55 -4.94 3.98
CA ALA A 239 27.81 -5.69 4.15
C ALA A 239 28.16 -5.93 5.63
N HIS A 240 27.71 -5.05 6.53
CA HIS A 240 27.96 -5.18 7.95
C HIS A 240 26.95 -6.14 8.62
N ASP A 241 25.66 -5.88 8.53
CA ASP A 241 24.59 -6.76 9.03
C ASP A 241 23.24 -6.43 8.35
N ALA A 242 22.98 -7.06 7.20
CA ALA A 242 21.75 -6.88 6.47
C ALA A 242 20.49 -7.26 7.28
N ALA A 243 20.61 -8.22 8.22
CA ALA A 243 19.48 -8.69 9.00
C ALA A 243 18.97 -7.68 10.03
N SER A 244 19.81 -6.74 10.43
CA SER A 244 19.44 -5.68 11.38
C SER A 244 18.75 -4.49 10.72
N ILE A 245 18.85 -4.30 9.39
CA ILE A 245 18.22 -3.17 8.70
C ILE A 245 16.71 -3.36 8.72
N SER A 246 15.98 -2.49 9.43
CA SER A 246 14.50 -2.50 9.45
C SER A 246 13.90 -1.48 8.50
N ALA A 247 14.58 -0.35 8.25
CA ALA A 247 14.17 0.64 7.26
C ALA A 247 15.39 1.35 6.66
N PHE A 248 15.28 1.73 5.39
CA PHE A 248 16.26 2.57 4.69
C PHE A 248 15.53 3.47 3.69
N GLU A 249 15.30 4.71 4.11
CA GLU A 249 14.41 5.65 3.44
C GLU A 249 15.20 6.78 2.78
N LEU A 250 14.90 7.08 1.53
CA LEU A 250 15.45 8.21 0.80
C LEU A 250 14.45 9.36 0.79
N MET A 251 14.93 10.60 0.94
CA MET A 251 14.13 11.82 0.86
C MET A 251 14.91 12.89 0.09
N SER A 252 14.26 13.56 -0.85
CA SER A 252 14.85 14.70 -1.55
C SER A 252 14.91 15.94 -0.65
N GLY A 253 15.91 16.81 -0.86
CA GLY A 253 16.05 18.07 -0.15
C GLY A 253 14.85 18.99 -0.35
N LEU A 254 14.26 19.00 -1.54
CA LEU A 254 13.04 19.75 -1.80
C LEU A 254 11.86 19.23 -0.96
N GLY A 255 11.65 17.93 -0.91
CA GLY A 255 10.61 17.33 -0.07
C GLY A 255 10.80 17.63 1.41
N MET A 256 12.05 17.55 1.89
CA MET A 256 12.40 17.95 3.27
C MET A 256 12.08 19.43 3.54
N SER A 257 12.36 20.31 2.58
CA SER A 257 12.03 21.73 2.73
C SER A 257 10.53 21.99 2.90
N PHE A 258 9.67 21.19 2.25
CA PHE A 258 8.22 21.26 2.42
C PHE A 258 7.79 20.80 3.82
N VAL A 259 8.39 19.72 4.31
CA VAL A 259 8.12 19.24 5.68
C VAL A 259 8.49 20.31 6.72
N LEU A 260 9.70 20.88 6.63
CA LEU A 260 10.15 21.92 7.54
C LEU A 260 9.30 23.20 7.48
N LYS A 261 8.75 23.52 6.29
CA LYS A 261 7.90 24.69 6.08
C LYS A 261 6.48 24.51 6.63
N HIS A 262 5.89 23.34 6.45
CA HIS A 262 4.45 23.14 6.65
C HIS A 262 4.08 22.33 7.89
N ILE A 263 4.99 21.51 8.42
CA ILE A 263 4.67 20.60 9.52
C ILE A 263 5.09 21.22 10.85
N PRO A 264 4.14 21.50 11.74
CA PRO A 264 4.46 22.12 13.03
C PRO A 264 5.41 21.27 13.87
N GLY A 265 6.49 21.89 14.35
CA GLY A 265 7.48 21.23 15.19
C GLY A 265 8.42 20.28 14.45
N ALA A 266 8.40 20.25 13.11
CA ALA A 266 9.44 19.60 12.33
C ALA A 266 10.74 20.39 12.42
N VAL A 267 11.83 19.72 12.81
CA VAL A 267 13.16 20.32 12.95
C VAL A 267 14.18 19.39 12.33
N LEU A 268 15.02 19.92 11.46
CA LEU A 268 16.14 19.18 10.88
C LEU A 268 17.23 19.02 11.95
N PRO A 269 17.64 17.80 12.33
CA PRO A 269 18.67 17.58 13.34
C PRO A 269 20.10 17.69 12.81
N LEU A 270 20.30 18.04 11.54
CA LEU A 270 21.59 18.24 10.88
C LEU A 270 21.98 19.73 10.91
N ALA A 271 23.29 20.00 10.86
CA ALA A 271 23.83 21.37 10.89
C ALA A 271 23.43 22.17 9.62
N GLU A 272 23.45 21.51 8.46
CA GLU A 272 23.15 22.12 7.16
C GLU A 272 22.15 21.28 6.37
N ALA A 273 21.45 21.92 5.45
CA ALA A 273 20.56 21.24 4.51
C ALA A 273 21.39 20.48 3.47
N ALA A 274 20.89 19.30 3.07
CA ALA A 274 21.51 18.44 2.08
C ALA A 274 20.59 18.26 0.84
N PRO A 275 21.14 17.95 -0.35
CA PRO A 275 20.36 17.63 -1.55
C PRO A 275 19.45 16.41 -1.36
N PHE A 276 19.92 15.40 -0.61
CA PHE A 276 19.16 14.22 -0.24
C PHE A 276 19.43 13.84 1.22
N TYR A 277 18.47 13.14 1.78
CA TYR A 277 18.56 12.61 3.14
C TYR A 277 18.27 11.11 3.13
N VAL A 278 18.93 10.40 4.02
CA VAL A 278 18.70 8.99 4.30
C VAL A 278 18.31 8.83 5.77
N LEU A 279 17.15 8.23 6.01
CA LEU A 279 16.82 7.69 7.32
C LEU A 279 17.16 6.21 7.31
N VAL A 280 18.00 5.77 8.24
CA VAL A 280 18.30 4.36 8.48
C VAL A 280 17.83 3.95 9.86
N GLU A 281 17.11 2.83 9.92
CA GLU A 281 16.74 2.19 11.19
C GLU A 281 17.29 0.77 11.23
N LEU A 282 17.98 0.47 12.32
CA LEU A 282 18.43 -0.87 12.69
C LEU A 282 17.59 -1.37 13.85
N ALA A 283 17.20 -2.64 13.84
CA ALA A 283 16.40 -3.24 14.91
C ALA A 283 16.82 -4.66 15.19
N SER A 284 16.71 -5.10 16.47
CA SER A 284 17.06 -6.46 16.91
C SER A 284 16.12 -6.95 18.02
N PRO A 285 15.71 -8.23 18.02
CA PRO A 285 15.01 -8.83 19.15
C PRO A 285 15.93 -9.09 20.35
N ARG A 286 17.24 -9.00 20.19
CA ARG A 286 18.21 -9.11 21.30
C ARG A 286 18.38 -7.73 21.96
N PRO A 287 18.37 -7.63 23.30
CA PRO A 287 18.51 -6.34 23.99
C PRO A 287 19.93 -5.75 23.91
N ASP A 288 20.93 -6.60 23.69
CA ASP A 288 22.34 -6.21 23.66
C ASP A 288 22.96 -6.56 22.30
N ALA A 289 22.31 -6.12 21.21
CA ALA A 289 22.77 -6.39 19.86
C ALA A 289 23.92 -5.46 19.43
N GLY A 290 24.12 -4.34 20.15
CA GLY A 290 25.16 -3.35 19.86
C GLY A 290 24.86 -2.50 18.62
N LEU A 291 23.58 -2.31 18.31
CA LEU A 291 23.15 -1.64 17.07
C LEU A 291 23.61 -0.18 17.01
N ARG A 292 23.66 0.50 18.16
CA ARG A 292 24.16 1.86 18.20
C ARG A 292 25.64 1.94 17.78
N GLY A 293 26.49 1.08 18.35
CA GLY A 293 27.92 1.04 18.00
C GLY A 293 28.14 0.63 16.53
N MET A 294 27.31 -0.27 15.99
CA MET A 294 27.30 -0.60 14.57
C MET A 294 26.97 0.64 13.72
N LEU A 295 25.89 1.35 14.05
CA LEU A 295 25.44 2.53 13.33
C LEU A 295 26.54 3.62 13.35
N GLU A 296 27.12 3.90 14.54
CA GLU A 296 28.23 4.83 14.71
C GLU A 296 29.42 4.46 13.83
N SER A 297 29.86 3.21 13.88
CA SER A 297 31.02 2.73 13.11
C SER A 297 30.84 2.86 11.59
N VAL A 298 29.64 2.49 11.07
CA VAL A 298 29.36 2.60 9.63
C VAL A 298 29.28 4.06 9.20
N LEU A 299 28.64 4.92 10.00
CA LEU A 299 28.52 6.34 9.68
C LEU A 299 29.87 7.08 9.77
N GLU A 300 30.69 6.75 10.76
CA GLU A 300 32.04 7.31 10.90
C GLU A 300 32.92 7.05 9.66
N GLN A 301 32.88 5.80 9.15
CA GLN A 301 33.55 5.43 7.91
C GLN A 301 32.95 6.15 6.71
N ALA A 302 31.62 6.25 6.62
CA ALA A 302 30.94 6.91 5.51
C ALA A 302 31.20 8.43 5.48
N LEU A 303 31.32 9.08 6.64
CA LEU A 303 31.76 10.47 6.78
C LEU A 303 33.22 10.63 6.34
N GLY A 304 34.12 9.75 6.81
CA GLY A 304 35.53 9.77 6.43
C GLY A 304 35.77 9.62 4.92
N ASP A 305 34.93 8.86 4.24
CA ASP A 305 35.00 8.63 2.79
C ASP A 305 34.18 9.66 1.97
N GLY A 306 33.51 10.62 2.63
CA GLY A 306 32.71 11.67 1.96
C GLY A 306 31.41 11.17 1.33
N ILE A 307 30.93 9.99 1.70
CA ILE A 307 29.63 9.46 1.28
C ILE A 307 28.49 10.15 2.00
N VAL A 308 28.67 10.39 3.31
CA VAL A 308 27.77 11.14 4.17
C VAL A 308 28.42 12.50 4.47
N GLN A 309 27.64 13.57 4.41
CA GLN A 309 28.10 14.92 4.71
C GLN A 309 27.93 15.28 6.20
N ASP A 310 26.80 14.84 6.77
CA ASP A 310 26.44 15.05 8.16
C ASP A 310 25.48 13.94 8.62
N ALA A 311 25.47 13.59 9.90
CA ALA A 311 24.58 12.57 10.44
C ALA A 311 24.19 12.88 11.89
N ALA A 312 22.92 12.65 12.21
CA ALA A 312 22.38 12.74 13.55
C ALA A 312 21.80 11.38 13.97
N ILE A 313 22.31 10.82 15.09
CA ILE A 313 21.81 9.57 15.67
C ILE A 313 20.85 9.91 16.80
N ALA A 314 19.68 9.27 16.81
CA ALA A 314 18.70 9.43 17.88
C ALA A 314 19.24 8.87 19.21
N GLU A 315 19.15 9.65 20.28
CA GLU A 315 19.57 9.27 21.64
C GLU A 315 18.38 8.92 22.55
N SER A 316 17.16 9.18 22.06
CA SER A 316 15.93 8.93 22.80
C SER A 316 14.79 8.58 21.85
N GLU A 317 13.74 7.93 22.38
CA GLU A 317 12.51 7.65 21.61
C GLU A 317 11.85 8.94 21.07
N ALA A 318 11.96 10.06 21.78
CA ALA A 318 11.46 11.34 21.30
C ALA A 318 12.22 11.82 20.05
N GLN A 319 13.55 11.70 20.03
CA GLN A 319 14.36 12.03 18.86
C GLN A 319 14.13 11.05 17.72
N ARG A 320 13.99 9.74 18.01
CA ARG A 320 13.60 8.73 17.01
C ARG A 320 12.27 9.11 16.36
N ALA A 321 11.24 9.40 17.17
CA ALA A 321 9.94 9.83 16.65
C ALA A 321 10.01 11.11 15.82
N ALA A 322 10.85 12.08 16.24
CA ALA A 322 11.05 13.32 15.50
C ALA A 322 11.72 13.08 14.13
N ILE A 323 12.69 12.17 14.03
CA ILE A 323 13.32 11.79 12.77
C ILE A 323 12.31 11.08 11.84
N TRP A 324 11.54 10.11 12.37
CA TRP A 324 10.50 9.44 11.60
C TRP A 324 9.41 10.41 11.12
N LYS A 325 9.02 11.37 11.95
CA LYS A 325 8.06 12.42 11.56
C LYS A 325 8.52 13.17 10.31
N LEU A 326 9.81 13.46 10.16
CA LEU A 326 10.34 14.11 8.95
C LEU A 326 10.05 13.26 7.70
N ARG A 327 10.13 11.93 7.79
CA ARG A 327 9.86 11.02 6.67
C ARG A 327 8.36 10.83 6.43
N GLU A 328 7.58 10.63 7.45
CA GLU A 328 6.16 10.28 7.35
C GLU A 328 5.30 11.44 6.85
N GLU A 329 5.67 12.65 7.18
CA GLU A 329 4.90 13.87 6.86
C GLU A 329 5.12 14.41 5.43
N HIS A 330 5.95 13.73 4.60
CA HIS A 330 6.20 14.15 3.21
C HIS A 330 4.91 14.26 2.39
N SER A 331 4.01 13.30 2.50
CA SER A 331 2.76 13.30 1.75
C SER A 331 1.82 14.43 2.17
N GLU A 332 1.76 14.74 3.46
CA GLU A 332 0.94 15.82 3.98
C GLU A 332 1.54 17.21 3.67
N ALA A 333 2.85 17.35 3.75
CA ALA A 333 3.55 18.58 3.38
C ALA A 333 3.37 18.94 1.91
N GLN A 334 3.43 17.93 1.02
CA GLN A 334 3.19 18.11 -0.42
C GLN A 334 1.78 18.63 -0.72
N LYS A 335 0.74 18.14 -0.04
CA LYS A 335 -0.63 18.64 -0.22
C LYS A 335 -0.76 20.15 -0.01
N ARG A 336 0.11 20.74 0.82
CA ARG A 336 0.10 22.17 1.12
C ARG A 336 0.91 23.00 0.13
N GLU A 337 1.63 22.36 -0.78
CA GLU A 337 2.41 23.00 -1.84
C GLU A 337 1.65 23.15 -3.17
N GLY A 338 0.48 22.53 -3.29
CA GLY A 338 -0.37 22.63 -4.46
C GLY A 338 -0.77 21.28 -5.05
N ALA A 339 -1.07 21.27 -6.37
CA ALA A 339 -1.43 20.05 -7.07
C ALA A 339 -0.20 19.16 -7.29
N SER A 340 -0.40 17.84 -7.13
CA SER A 340 0.66 16.84 -7.22
C SER A 340 0.23 15.66 -8.07
N VAL A 341 1.11 15.24 -9.00
CA VAL A 341 1.01 13.95 -9.71
C VAL A 341 1.88 12.92 -8.98
N LYS A 342 1.26 11.83 -8.56
CA LYS A 342 1.91 10.82 -7.71
C LYS A 342 2.23 9.58 -8.52
N ASN A 343 3.50 9.19 -8.52
CA ASN A 343 3.99 7.94 -9.10
C ASN A 343 4.54 7.07 -7.97
N ASP A 344 3.97 5.89 -7.82
CA ASP A 344 4.40 4.84 -6.91
C ASP A 344 5.03 3.73 -7.74
N VAL A 345 6.35 3.73 -7.86
CA VAL A 345 7.08 2.86 -8.76
C VAL A 345 8.16 2.08 -8.03
N SER A 346 8.54 0.95 -8.56
CA SER A 346 9.71 0.23 -8.08
C SER A 346 10.66 -0.11 -9.22
N VAL A 347 11.95 -0.05 -8.93
CA VAL A 347 13.03 -0.51 -9.80
C VAL A 347 14.03 -1.33 -8.97
N PRO A 348 14.87 -2.19 -9.58
CA PRO A 348 15.92 -2.85 -8.82
C PRO A 348 16.72 -1.82 -8.00
N VAL A 349 17.00 -2.12 -6.74
CA VAL A 349 17.66 -1.18 -5.79
C VAL A 349 18.90 -0.52 -6.40
N SER A 350 19.72 -1.29 -7.11
CA SER A 350 20.92 -0.79 -7.80
C SER A 350 20.64 0.22 -8.93
N LYS A 351 19.38 0.33 -9.38
CA LYS A 351 18.95 1.23 -10.45
C LYS A 351 18.26 2.50 -9.93
N VAL A 352 17.94 2.56 -8.64
CA VAL A 352 17.27 3.72 -8.03
C VAL A 352 17.97 5.04 -8.34
N PRO A 353 19.30 5.20 -8.19
CA PRO A 353 19.96 6.46 -8.52
C PRO A 353 19.82 6.86 -9.99
N ALA A 354 20.04 5.91 -10.89
CA ALA A 354 19.93 6.17 -12.32
C ALA A 354 18.50 6.49 -12.76
N PHE A 355 17.51 5.81 -12.15
CA PHE A 355 16.09 6.08 -12.33
C PHE A 355 15.75 7.52 -11.92
N ILE A 356 16.06 7.92 -10.68
CA ILE A 356 15.76 9.26 -10.15
C ILE A 356 16.33 10.32 -11.07
N ARG A 357 17.61 10.22 -11.45
CA ARG A 357 18.26 11.19 -12.31
C ARG A 357 17.60 11.28 -13.69
N LYS A 358 17.35 10.14 -14.33
CA LYS A 358 16.79 10.10 -15.68
C LYS A 358 15.35 10.57 -15.72
N ALA A 359 14.53 10.13 -14.74
CA ALA A 359 13.13 10.54 -14.63
C ALA A 359 13.00 12.03 -14.31
N THR A 360 13.86 12.58 -13.45
CA THR A 360 13.91 14.03 -13.19
C THR A 360 14.17 14.80 -14.47
N ALA A 361 15.22 14.46 -15.22
CA ALA A 361 15.55 15.15 -16.46
C ALA A 361 14.44 15.05 -17.52
N ALA A 362 13.77 13.90 -17.63
CA ALA A 362 12.66 13.71 -18.55
C ALA A 362 11.45 14.57 -18.18
N CYS A 363 11.09 14.61 -16.90
CA CYS A 363 9.97 15.41 -16.41
C CYS A 363 10.23 16.91 -16.51
N GLU A 364 11.44 17.38 -16.22
CA GLU A 364 11.85 18.78 -16.39
C GLU A 364 11.85 19.22 -17.86
N ALA A 365 12.24 18.32 -18.77
CA ALA A 365 12.15 18.57 -20.21
C ALA A 365 10.71 18.61 -20.73
N LEU A 366 9.83 17.74 -20.19
CA LEU A 366 8.42 17.69 -20.53
C LEU A 366 7.67 18.93 -20.02
N LEU A 367 7.95 19.32 -18.78
CA LEU A 367 7.25 20.39 -18.09
C LEU A 367 8.24 21.30 -17.35
N PRO A 368 8.79 22.34 -18.03
CA PRO A 368 9.75 23.25 -17.42
C PRO A 368 9.23 23.91 -16.15
N GLY A 369 10.02 23.85 -15.08
CA GLY A 369 9.66 24.39 -13.76
C GLY A 369 8.85 23.44 -12.88
N VAL A 370 8.55 22.22 -13.34
CA VAL A 370 8.00 21.18 -12.46
C VAL A 370 8.92 20.90 -11.29
N ARG A 371 8.35 20.67 -10.12
CA ARG A 371 9.10 20.43 -8.88
C ARG A 371 9.10 18.93 -8.59
N VAL A 372 10.23 18.29 -8.78
CA VAL A 372 10.38 16.83 -8.62
C VAL A 372 10.73 16.49 -7.18
N VAL A 373 9.94 15.63 -6.54
CA VAL A 373 10.05 15.26 -5.12
C VAL A 373 10.11 13.74 -4.97
N PRO A 374 11.28 13.12 -5.27
CA PRO A 374 11.48 11.70 -5.01
C PRO A 374 11.71 11.44 -3.52
N PHE A 375 11.01 10.46 -2.99
CA PHE A 375 11.23 9.93 -1.64
C PHE A 375 10.69 8.49 -1.57
N GLY A 376 11.10 7.70 -0.59
CA GLY A 376 10.53 6.37 -0.38
C GLY A 376 11.53 5.34 0.10
N HIS A 377 11.13 4.09 -0.04
CA HIS A 377 11.77 2.90 0.50
C HIS A 377 12.94 2.45 -0.37
N MET A 378 14.05 3.17 -0.28
CA MET A 378 15.23 2.85 -1.11
C MET A 378 15.75 1.44 -0.85
N GLY A 379 15.56 0.91 0.37
CA GLY A 379 16.03 -0.41 0.75
C GLY A 379 15.40 -1.56 -0.03
N ASP A 380 14.21 -1.37 -0.62
CA ASP A 380 13.49 -2.36 -1.45
C ASP A 380 13.24 -1.88 -2.89
N GLY A 381 13.67 -0.66 -3.22
CA GLY A 381 13.58 -0.09 -4.57
C GLY A 381 12.28 0.61 -4.89
N ASN A 382 11.37 0.76 -3.93
CA ASN A 382 10.12 1.52 -4.10
C ASN A 382 10.37 3.02 -3.89
N ILE A 383 10.08 3.80 -4.92
CA ILE A 383 10.22 5.26 -4.92
C ILE A 383 8.88 5.92 -5.25
N HIS A 384 8.41 6.75 -4.35
CA HIS A 384 7.33 7.72 -4.60
C HIS A 384 7.94 8.88 -5.39
N PHE A 385 7.88 8.78 -6.70
CA PHE A 385 8.42 9.80 -7.61
C PHE A 385 7.33 10.82 -7.92
N ASN A 386 7.12 11.73 -6.98
CA ASN A 386 6.05 12.72 -7.05
C ASN A 386 6.52 14.00 -7.75
N LEU A 387 5.58 14.61 -8.47
CA LEU A 387 5.79 15.88 -9.14
C LEU A 387 4.79 16.90 -8.62
N GLU A 388 5.29 18.05 -8.20
CA GLU A 388 4.48 19.17 -7.75
C GLU A 388 4.40 20.23 -8.87
N GLN A 389 3.27 20.91 -8.97
CA GLN A 389 3.08 21.96 -9.96
C GLN A 389 4.18 23.02 -9.91
N PRO A 390 4.54 23.63 -11.05
CA PRO A 390 5.41 24.80 -11.07
C PRO A 390 4.86 25.93 -10.20
N VAL A 391 5.73 26.68 -9.54
CA VAL A 391 5.31 27.79 -8.66
C VAL A 391 4.49 28.82 -9.45
N GLY A 392 3.28 29.11 -8.95
CA GLY A 392 2.36 30.08 -9.57
C GLY A 392 1.56 29.54 -10.77
N SER A 393 1.69 28.28 -11.14
CA SER A 393 0.86 27.67 -12.19
C SER A 393 -0.54 27.34 -11.68
N ASP A 394 -1.49 27.18 -12.63
CA ASP A 394 -2.84 26.73 -12.33
C ASP A 394 -2.87 25.23 -12.04
N ALA A 395 -3.58 24.82 -10.97
CA ALA A 395 -3.64 23.43 -10.52
C ALA A 395 -4.37 22.53 -11.52
N ALA A 396 -5.46 23.01 -12.14
CA ALA A 396 -6.23 22.22 -13.11
C ALA A 396 -5.43 21.99 -14.39
N TRP A 397 -4.71 23.02 -14.85
CA TRP A 397 -3.80 22.89 -15.98
C TRP A 397 -2.71 21.86 -15.72
N PHE A 398 -2.12 21.88 -14.52
CA PHE A 398 -1.07 20.91 -14.15
C PHE A 398 -1.63 19.47 -14.08
N LEU A 399 -2.76 19.27 -13.44
CA LEU A 399 -3.40 17.95 -13.33
C LEU A 399 -3.86 17.40 -14.69
N ALA A 400 -4.16 18.27 -15.66
CA ALA A 400 -4.44 17.82 -17.02
C ALA A 400 -3.23 17.20 -17.75
N GLN A 401 -2.01 17.33 -17.18
CA GLN A 401 -0.78 16.71 -17.72
C GLN A 401 -0.45 15.37 -17.03
N ASP A 402 -1.29 14.88 -16.12
CA ASP A 402 -0.99 13.72 -15.26
C ASP A 402 -0.61 12.48 -16.07
N HIS A 403 -1.37 12.13 -17.11
CA HIS A 403 -1.08 11.00 -17.98
C HIS A 403 0.28 11.16 -18.70
N ALA A 404 0.58 12.31 -19.25
CA ALA A 404 1.85 12.57 -19.94
C ALA A 404 3.04 12.45 -18.98
N ILE A 405 2.88 12.94 -17.75
CA ILE A 405 3.89 12.83 -16.69
C ILE A 405 4.07 11.36 -16.29
N MET A 406 2.97 10.65 -16.03
CA MET A 406 3.01 9.23 -15.65
C MET A 406 3.66 8.39 -16.75
N ASP A 407 3.34 8.62 -18.01
CA ASP A 407 3.91 7.90 -19.14
C ASP A 407 5.42 8.13 -19.25
N ALA A 408 5.88 9.39 -19.12
CA ALA A 408 7.30 9.72 -19.15
C ALA A 408 8.09 9.02 -18.02
N VAL A 409 7.53 8.98 -16.80
CA VAL A 409 8.15 8.26 -15.68
C VAL A 409 8.14 6.75 -15.94
N ASN A 410 7.02 6.21 -16.41
CA ASN A 410 6.83 4.78 -16.62
C ASN A 410 7.67 4.21 -17.76
N GLU A 411 7.96 4.99 -18.81
CA GLU A 411 8.93 4.58 -19.85
C GLU A 411 10.30 4.28 -19.23
N ILE A 412 10.74 5.13 -18.31
CA ILE A 412 12.04 4.95 -17.65
C ILE A 412 12.00 3.77 -16.67
N VAL A 413 10.90 3.60 -15.95
CA VAL A 413 10.69 2.41 -15.09
C VAL A 413 10.81 1.13 -15.90
N ARG A 414 10.23 1.10 -17.11
CA ARG A 414 10.29 -0.06 -18.02
C ARG A 414 11.71 -0.37 -18.48
N GLU A 415 12.53 0.65 -18.77
CA GLU A 415 13.92 0.45 -19.15
C GLU A 415 14.76 -0.25 -18.07
N TYR A 416 14.33 -0.15 -16.81
CA TYR A 416 14.98 -0.78 -15.67
C TYR A 416 14.28 -2.05 -15.18
N ASP A 417 13.38 -2.65 -15.99
CA ASP A 417 12.60 -3.83 -15.62
C ASP A 417 11.80 -3.63 -14.30
N GLY A 418 11.32 -2.41 -14.08
CA GLY A 418 10.61 -2.02 -12.87
C GLY A 418 9.11 -2.29 -12.92
N SER A 419 8.38 -1.72 -11.95
CA SER A 419 6.93 -1.76 -11.86
C SER A 419 6.34 -0.35 -11.74
N PHE A 420 5.25 -0.10 -12.45
CA PHE A 420 4.49 1.16 -12.37
C PHE A 420 3.52 1.23 -11.17
N SER A 421 3.49 0.19 -10.37
CA SER A 421 2.74 0.15 -9.11
C SER A 421 3.49 -0.74 -8.12
N ALA A 422 4.19 -0.11 -7.18
CA ALA A 422 4.99 -0.80 -6.19
C ALA A 422 4.13 -1.38 -5.05
N GLU A 423 3.28 -0.53 -4.42
CA GLU A 423 2.46 -0.91 -3.27
C GLU A 423 0.99 -0.48 -3.37
N HIS A 424 0.66 0.56 -4.18
CA HIS A 424 -0.70 1.12 -4.21
C HIS A 424 -1.73 0.23 -4.91
N GLY A 425 -1.31 -0.74 -5.72
CA GLY A 425 -2.19 -1.55 -6.57
C GLY A 425 -2.57 -0.85 -7.88
N ILE A 426 -3.51 -1.44 -8.59
CA ILE A 426 -3.99 -1.00 -9.91
C ILE A 426 -5.30 -0.22 -9.79
N GLY A 427 -6.26 -0.74 -9.00
CA GLY A 427 -7.57 -0.15 -8.77
C GLY A 427 -8.32 0.22 -10.04
N LYS A 428 -8.97 1.40 -10.02
CA LYS A 428 -9.63 2.04 -11.18
C LYS A 428 -8.65 2.89 -12.01
N LEU A 429 -7.56 3.32 -11.38
CA LEU A 429 -6.65 4.32 -11.97
C LEU A 429 -5.80 3.75 -13.10
N LYS A 430 -5.31 2.52 -12.98
CA LYS A 430 -4.23 1.99 -13.83
C LYS A 430 -4.59 0.79 -14.74
N PRO A 431 -5.83 0.29 -14.87
CA PRO A 431 -6.12 -0.87 -15.72
C PRO A 431 -5.74 -0.67 -17.18
N TYR A 432 -5.82 0.58 -17.69
CA TYR A 432 -5.47 0.92 -19.07
C TYR A 432 -3.99 0.64 -19.40
N MET A 433 -3.11 0.62 -18.39
CA MET A 433 -1.68 0.35 -18.56
C MET A 433 -1.38 -1.16 -18.68
N MET A 434 -2.27 -2.01 -18.18
CA MET A 434 -2.02 -3.46 -18.10
C MET A 434 -1.66 -4.13 -19.45
N PRO A 435 -2.30 -3.77 -20.60
CA PRO A 435 -1.93 -4.34 -21.89
C PRO A 435 -0.46 -4.10 -22.28
N ASP A 436 0.08 -2.93 -21.98
CA ASP A 436 1.45 -2.55 -22.33
C ASP A 436 2.48 -3.12 -21.35
N TRP A 437 2.08 -3.34 -20.10
CA TRP A 437 2.99 -3.77 -19.03
C TRP A 437 2.96 -5.27 -18.76
N ARG A 438 1.79 -5.88 -18.88
CA ARG A 438 1.55 -7.31 -18.58
C ARG A 438 0.89 -8.02 -19.77
N GLY A 439 1.05 -7.49 -20.96
CA GLY A 439 0.44 -8.01 -22.18
C GLY A 439 0.82 -9.45 -22.53
N GLY A 440 0.24 -9.98 -23.60
CA GLY A 440 0.52 -11.32 -24.08
C GLY A 440 0.02 -12.42 -23.14
N ALA A 441 0.86 -13.39 -22.83
CA ALA A 441 0.47 -14.57 -22.05
C ALA A 441 0.12 -14.25 -20.59
N GLU A 442 0.76 -13.25 -19.99
CA GLU A 442 0.54 -12.89 -18.59
C GLU A 442 -0.86 -12.31 -18.37
N LEU A 443 -1.24 -11.29 -19.15
CA LEU A 443 -2.58 -10.70 -19.08
C LEU A 443 -3.67 -11.71 -19.45
N ALA A 444 -3.44 -12.51 -20.49
CA ALA A 444 -4.38 -13.57 -20.88
C ALA A 444 -4.56 -14.62 -19.79
N LEU A 445 -3.52 -14.94 -19.01
CA LEU A 445 -3.63 -15.83 -17.86
C LEU A 445 -4.44 -15.21 -16.73
N MET A 446 -4.20 -13.92 -16.39
CA MET A 446 -4.98 -13.20 -15.39
C MET A 446 -6.46 -13.15 -15.75
N GLN A 447 -6.80 -12.84 -17.01
CA GLN A 447 -8.18 -12.83 -17.52
C GLN A 447 -8.84 -14.21 -17.41
N ARG A 448 -8.12 -15.30 -17.75
CA ARG A 448 -8.63 -16.68 -17.61
C ARG A 448 -8.87 -17.05 -16.15
N ILE A 449 -7.98 -16.66 -15.23
CA ILE A 449 -8.15 -16.88 -13.79
C ILE A 449 -9.41 -16.14 -13.32
N LYS A 450 -9.56 -14.85 -13.68
CA LYS A 450 -10.74 -14.06 -13.34
C LYS A 450 -12.02 -14.73 -13.85
N ALA A 451 -12.07 -15.10 -15.12
CA ALA A 451 -13.25 -15.73 -15.73
C ALA A 451 -13.58 -17.11 -15.12
N ALA A 452 -12.56 -17.86 -14.69
CA ALA A 452 -12.77 -19.18 -14.06
C ALA A 452 -13.32 -19.05 -12.62
N ILE A 453 -12.86 -18.07 -11.87
CA ILE A 453 -13.25 -17.87 -10.47
C ILE A 453 -14.55 -17.05 -10.37
N ASP A 454 -14.67 -15.99 -11.16
CA ASP A 454 -15.83 -15.07 -11.18
C ASP A 454 -16.48 -15.00 -12.59
N PRO A 455 -17.15 -16.07 -13.02
CA PRO A 455 -17.73 -16.15 -14.36
C PRO A 455 -18.90 -15.16 -14.58
N LEU A 456 -19.49 -14.64 -13.51
CA LEU A 456 -20.54 -13.61 -13.57
C LEU A 456 -19.99 -12.18 -13.59
N GLY A 457 -18.70 -12.01 -13.31
CA GLY A 457 -18.05 -10.69 -13.28
C GLY A 457 -18.55 -9.76 -12.17
N ILE A 458 -19.08 -10.31 -11.07
CA ILE A 458 -19.68 -9.52 -9.99
C ILE A 458 -18.67 -8.97 -8.96
N MET A 459 -17.48 -9.55 -8.89
CA MET A 459 -16.46 -9.16 -7.91
C MET A 459 -15.63 -7.97 -8.40
N ASN A 460 -15.84 -6.84 -7.77
CA ASN A 460 -15.09 -5.59 -7.94
C ASN A 460 -14.87 -5.20 -9.41
N PRO A 461 -15.91 -5.06 -10.22
CA PRO A 461 -15.76 -4.89 -11.67
C PRO A 461 -15.05 -3.56 -12.03
N GLY A 462 -14.32 -3.57 -13.16
CA GLY A 462 -13.60 -2.40 -13.65
C GLY A 462 -12.31 -2.08 -12.89
N LYS A 463 -11.83 -2.96 -12.01
CA LYS A 463 -10.58 -2.82 -11.27
C LYS A 463 -9.59 -3.91 -11.70
N VAL A 464 -8.30 -3.61 -11.59
CA VAL A 464 -7.15 -4.47 -11.90
C VAL A 464 -7.00 -4.80 -13.38
N LEU A 465 -8.01 -5.39 -13.99
CA LEU A 465 -7.97 -5.83 -15.40
C LEU A 465 -8.70 -4.82 -16.31
N PRO A 466 -8.18 -4.57 -17.51
CA PRO A 466 -8.89 -3.79 -18.51
C PRO A 466 -10.20 -4.50 -18.90
N GLN A 467 -11.24 -3.70 -19.20
CA GLN A 467 -12.54 -4.20 -19.67
C GLN A 467 -12.48 -4.57 -21.14
#